data_57da9bfdc1dd83abbf27443067c61d85
#
_entry.id   57da9bfdc1dd83abbf27443067c61d85
#
_cell.length_a   1.000
_cell.length_b   1.000
_cell.length_c   1.000
_cell.angle_alpha   90.00
_cell.angle_beta   90.00
_cell.angle_gamma   90.00
#
_symmetry.space_group_name_H-M   'P 1'
#
loop_
_entity.id
_entity.type
_entity.pdbx_description
1 polymer ?
#
loop_
_entity_poly.entity_id
_entity_poly.type
_entity_poly.pdbx_seq_one_letter_code
_entity_poly.pdbx_strand_id
1 'polypeptide(L)'
;MPVISVLTLSATGSEYDWGAVISRPETNDKVGYIDPHLFPSLSVLDPEFTFTVSAYQTAAGAADIMNHVIEQFFTSPSSFLADNLCASVLKTVIKYAPAAIKNPRDYEARAQLMWASSLGCNGILSLGSAASGWPCHGIEHALSGHYDITHGVGLAIVTPRWMKHILSEKTLERFVSFGRLVFGIDERDDRKTAEKAIDATYDFFKSIGIPMTLGEVGIDEKRIGEMAAHIANNEGLDKAYAPLSEKDIEEILKACL
;
A
#
# COMPACT_ATOMS: atom_id res chain seq x y z
N MET A 1 15.52 -18.06 17.16
CA MET A 1 14.58 -18.15 18.30
C MET A 1 13.18 -18.17 17.70
N PRO A 2 12.28 -19.10 18.07
CA PRO A 2 10.92 -19.09 17.56
C PRO A 2 10.16 -17.85 18.06
N VAL A 3 9.40 -17.22 17.17
CA VAL A 3 8.55 -16.08 17.49
C VAL A 3 7.08 -16.54 17.49
N ILE A 4 6.33 -16.13 18.49
CA ILE A 4 4.89 -16.28 18.56
C ILE A 4 4.29 -14.88 18.45
N SER A 5 3.42 -14.68 17.47
CA SER A 5 2.73 -13.40 17.22
C SER A 5 1.31 -13.45 17.77
N VAL A 6 0.85 -12.35 18.35
CA VAL A 6 -0.55 -12.11 18.67
C VAL A 6 -0.95 -10.79 18.01
N LEU A 7 -1.76 -10.87 16.97
CA LEU A 7 -2.08 -9.70 16.15
C LEU A 7 -3.06 -8.77 16.86
N THR A 8 -2.72 -7.49 16.97
CA THR A 8 -3.56 -6.46 17.61
C THR A 8 -3.96 -5.33 16.67
N LEU A 9 -3.42 -5.31 15.44
CA LEU A 9 -3.75 -4.33 14.39
C LEU A 9 -3.56 -4.96 13.02
N SER A 10 -4.59 -4.89 12.17
CA SER A 10 -4.55 -5.40 10.79
C SER A 10 -3.97 -4.34 9.85
N ALA A 11 -2.77 -4.56 9.34
CA ALA A 11 -2.05 -3.67 8.43
C ALA A 11 -0.91 -4.40 7.72
N THR A 12 0.24 -4.54 8.38
CA THR A 12 1.52 -4.97 7.81
C THR A 12 1.59 -6.42 7.34
N GLY A 13 0.73 -7.30 7.87
CA GLY A 13 0.82 -8.74 7.59
C GLY A 13 1.95 -9.46 8.36
N SER A 14 2.61 -8.79 9.33
CA SER A 14 3.77 -9.32 10.05
C SER A 14 3.50 -10.61 10.83
N GLU A 15 2.24 -10.96 11.03
CA GLU A 15 1.81 -12.23 11.60
C GLU A 15 2.00 -13.41 10.65
N TYR A 16 2.19 -13.14 9.35
CA TYR A 16 2.33 -14.18 8.33
C TYR A 16 3.26 -13.77 7.18
N ASP A 17 4.27 -12.97 7.44
CA ASP A 17 5.28 -12.61 6.45
C ASP A 17 6.72 -12.85 6.96
N TRP A 18 7.69 -12.57 6.12
CA TRP A 18 9.13 -12.70 6.42
C TRP A 18 9.86 -11.36 6.33
N GLY A 19 9.11 -10.27 6.37
CA GLY A 19 9.63 -8.91 6.27
C GLY A 19 9.82 -8.26 7.64
N ALA A 20 10.77 -7.35 7.71
CA ALA A 20 10.94 -6.40 8.80
C ALA A 20 11.42 -5.07 8.24
N VAL A 21 11.01 -3.96 8.86
CA VAL A 21 11.49 -2.63 8.52
C VAL A 21 12.21 -2.05 9.72
N ILE A 22 13.43 -1.57 9.50
CA ILE A 22 14.30 -1.02 10.55
C ILE A 22 14.53 0.45 10.26
N SER A 23 14.22 1.30 11.24
CA SER A 23 14.45 2.75 11.14
C SER A 23 15.76 3.14 11.83
N ARG A 24 16.51 4.04 11.20
CA ARG A 24 17.71 4.68 11.74
C ARG A 24 17.53 6.18 11.75
N PRO A 25 17.12 6.77 12.89
CA PRO A 25 16.79 8.20 12.98
C PRO A 25 17.95 9.13 12.64
N GLU A 26 19.20 8.72 12.88
CA GLU A 26 20.37 9.55 12.64
C GLU A 26 20.61 9.86 11.16
N THR A 27 20.11 9.00 10.28
CA THR A 27 20.27 9.12 8.83
C THR A 27 18.94 9.25 8.09
N ASN A 28 17.81 9.25 8.82
CA ASN A 28 16.45 9.19 8.29
C ASN A 28 16.18 7.95 7.41
N ASP A 29 16.99 6.90 7.58
CA ASP A 29 16.80 5.66 6.83
C ASP A 29 15.64 4.85 7.43
N LYS A 30 14.85 4.24 6.55
CA LYS A 30 13.84 3.24 6.89
C LYS A 30 13.97 2.11 5.86
N VAL A 31 14.60 1.00 6.25
CA VAL A 31 15.07 -0.04 5.34
C VAL A 31 14.31 -1.33 5.56
N GLY A 32 13.76 -1.89 4.49
CA GLY A 32 13.16 -3.22 4.48
C GLY A 32 14.24 -4.31 4.50
N TYR A 33 14.01 -5.33 5.31
CA TYR A 33 14.83 -6.53 5.39
C TYR A 33 13.94 -7.76 5.25
N ILE A 34 14.35 -8.73 4.44
CA ILE A 34 13.59 -9.95 4.15
C ILE A 34 14.44 -11.18 4.49
N ASP A 35 13.92 -12.05 5.36
CA ASP A 35 14.57 -13.32 5.69
C ASP A 35 13.51 -14.36 6.08
N PRO A 36 13.51 -15.58 5.49
CA PRO A 36 12.55 -16.63 5.84
C PRO A 36 12.51 -17.02 7.33
N HIS A 37 13.57 -16.73 8.10
CA HIS A 37 13.59 -16.97 9.55
C HIS A 37 12.76 -15.96 10.36
N LEU A 38 12.26 -14.89 9.71
CA LEU A 38 11.38 -13.91 10.36
C LEU A 38 9.94 -14.38 10.46
N PHE A 39 9.52 -15.39 9.68
CA PHE A 39 8.19 -15.96 9.84
C PHE A 39 7.91 -16.35 11.29
N PRO A 40 6.80 -15.89 11.88
CA PRO A 40 6.35 -16.39 13.16
C PRO A 40 6.11 -17.91 13.10
N SER A 41 6.53 -18.62 14.14
CA SER A 41 6.27 -20.06 14.25
C SER A 41 4.82 -20.39 14.56
N LEU A 42 4.10 -19.42 15.14
CA LEU A 42 2.69 -19.46 15.44
C LEU A 42 2.16 -18.03 15.48
N SER A 43 0.96 -17.82 14.90
CA SER A 43 0.27 -16.54 15.01
C SER A 43 -1.15 -16.74 15.48
N VAL A 44 -1.56 -15.93 16.46
CA VAL A 44 -2.91 -15.90 17.01
C VAL A 44 -3.64 -14.72 16.38
N LEU A 45 -4.70 -15.02 15.64
CA LEU A 45 -5.52 -14.04 14.93
C LEU A 45 -6.93 -14.04 15.55
N ASP A 46 -7.11 -13.19 16.56
CA ASP A 46 -8.41 -12.97 17.18
C ASP A 46 -8.88 -11.53 16.86
N PRO A 47 -9.96 -11.36 16.07
CA PRO A 47 -10.46 -10.05 15.70
C PRO A 47 -10.82 -9.17 16.89
N GLU A 48 -11.17 -9.72 18.04
CA GLU A 48 -11.51 -8.95 19.24
C GLU A 48 -10.34 -8.13 19.78
N PHE A 49 -9.11 -8.57 19.57
CA PHE A 49 -7.92 -7.81 19.95
C PHE A 49 -7.75 -6.50 19.15
N THR A 50 -8.47 -6.36 18.04
CA THR A 50 -8.46 -5.12 17.22
C THR A 50 -9.59 -4.16 17.57
N PHE A 51 -10.52 -4.49 18.50
CA PHE A 51 -11.69 -3.66 18.81
C PHE A 51 -11.35 -2.30 19.42
N THR A 52 -10.16 -2.17 20.01
CA THR A 52 -9.68 -0.91 20.61
C THR A 52 -8.85 -0.06 19.64
N VAL A 53 -8.59 -0.54 18.44
CA VAL A 53 -7.90 0.22 17.41
C VAL A 53 -8.76 1.41 16.98
N SER A 54 -8.17 2.61 17.00
CA SER A 54 -8.88 3.83 16.63
C SER A 54 -9.34 3.83 15.17
N ALA A 55 -10.33 4.65 14.84
CA ALA A 55 -10.79 4.84 13.47
C ALA A 55 -9.64 5.26 12.53
N TYR A 56 -8.79 6.18 13.00
CA TYR A 56 -7.61 6.65 12.26
C TYR A 56 -6.63 5.52 11.94
N GLN A 57 -6.26 4.71 12.94
CA GLN A 57 -5.34 3.59 12.74
C GLN A 57 -6.00 2.43 11.94
N THR A 58 -7.31 2.26 12.03
CA THR A 58 -8.05 1.31 11.19
C THR A 58 -8.02 1.75 9.72
N ALA A 59 -8.21 3.05 9.45
CA ALA A 59 -8.12 3.61 8.10
C ALA A 59 -6.69 3.51 7.54
N ALA A 60 -5.67 3.86 8.35
CA ALA A 60 -4.27 3.73 7.97
C ALA A 60 -3.90 2.26 7.66
N GLY A 61 -4.31 1.32 8.52
CA GLY A 61 -4.08 -0.11 8.28
C GLY A 61 -4.79 -0.61 7.01
N ALA A 62 -6.01 -0.16 6.74
CA ALA A 62 -6.71 -0.51 5.50
C ALA A 62 -5.97 0.02 4.26
N ALA A 63 -5.42 1.24 4.32
CA ALA A 63 -4.62 1.79 3.24
C ALA A 63 -3.32 1.02 3.04
N ASP A 64 -2.67 0.59 4.11
CA ASP A 64 -1.46 -0.22 4.07
C ASP A 64 -1.72 -1.58 3.40
N ILE A 65 -2.75 -2.32 3.83
CA ILE A 65 -3.16 -3.57 3.18
C ILE A 65 -3.43 -3.36 1.68
N MET A 66 -4.16 -2.30 1.33
CA MET A 66 -4.42 -2.00 -0.09
C MET A 66 -3.15 -1.74 -0.88
N ASN A 67 -2.20 -1.01 -0.31
CA ASN A 67 -0.94 -0.70 -0.98
C ASN A 67 -0.07 -1.94 -1.18
N HIS A 68 0.04 -2.82 -0.19
CA HIS A 68 0.69 -4.11 -0.36
C HIS A 68 0.15 -4.86 -1.58
N VAL A 69 -1.17 -4.86 -1.75
CA VAL A 69 -1.82 -5.58 -2.85
C VAL A 69 -1.75 -4.82 -4.18
N ILE A 70 -1.93 -3.50 -4.17
CA ILE A 70 -1.83 -2.66 -5.37
C ILE A 70 -0.44 -2.78 -5.99
N GLU A 71 0.62 -2.70 -5.20
CA GLU A 71 1.98 -2.77 -5.71
C GLU A 71 2.31 -4.15 -6.27
N GLN A 72 1.77 -5.23 -5.69
CA GLN A 72 1.88 -6.58 -6.26
C GLN A 72 1.01 -6.76 -7.51
N PHE A 73 -0.13 -6.08 -7.61
CA PHE A 73 -0.97 -6.09 -8.81
C PHE A 73 -0.27 -5.41 -9.98
N PHE A 74 0.35 -4.24 -9.78
CA PHE A 74 1.02 -3.47 -10.84
C PHE A 74 2.39 -4.08 -11.18
N THR A 75 2.37 -5.16 -11.96
CA THR A 75 3.53 -5.89 -12.47
C THR A 75 3.26 -6.44 -13.86
N SER A 76 4.32 -6.84 -14.59
CA SER A 76 4.22 -7.49 -15.90
C SER A 76 5.49 -8.35 -16.15
N PRO A 77 5.38 -9.63 -16.56
CA PRO A 77 4.13 -10.36 -16.70
C PRO A 77 3.44 -10.64 -15.36
N SER A 78 2.13 -10.84 -15.40
CA SER A 78 1.31 -11.21 -14.24
C SER A 78 0.56 -12.51 -14.51
N SER A 79 0.08 -13.15 -13.43
CA SER A 79 -0.74 -14.35 -13.48
C SER A 79 -2.22 -13.99 -13.35
N PHE A 80 -3.08 -14.59 -14.18
CA PHE A 80 -4.54 -14.44 -14.07
C PHE A 80 -5.04 -14.76 -12.65
N LEU A 81 -4.51 -15.81 -12.04
CA LEU A 81 -4.88 -16.20 -10.67
C LEU A 81 -4.45 -15.14 -9.66
N ALA A 82 -3.20 -14.65 -9.74
CA ALA A 82 -2.69 -13.61 -8.86
C ALA A 82 -3.51 -12.32 -8.97
N ASP A 83 -3.85 -11.88 -10.18
CA ASP A 83 -4.68 -10.69 -10.41
C ASP A 83 -6.05 -10.80 -9.74
N ASN A 84 -6.71 -11.98 -9.84
CA ASN A 84 -8.01 -12.20 -9.21
C ASN A 84 -7.92 -12.33 -7.70
N LEU A 85 -6.84 -12.91 -7.15
CA LEU A 85 -6.60 -12.94 -5.70
C LEU A 85 -6.36 -11.51 -5.17
N CYS A 86 -5.52 -10.73 -5.83
CA CYS A 86 -5.32 -9.31 -5.49
C CYS A 86 -6.66 -8.55 -5.49
N ALA A 87 -7.45 -8.70 -6.56
CA ALA A 87 -8.75 -8.04 -6.64
C ALA A 87 -9.71 -8.48 -5.52
N SER A 88 -9.66 -9.74 -5.09
CA SER A 88 -10.48 -10.26 -4.00
C SER A 88 -10.10 -9.63 -2.66
N VAL A 89 -8.80 -9.52 -2.38
CA VAL A 89 -8.32 -8.85 -1.15
C VAL A 89 -8.69 -7.36 -1.17
N LEU A 90 -8.46 -6.65 -2.27
CA LEU A 90 -8.81 -5.23 -2.41
C LEU A 90 -10.31 -4.98 -2.20
N LYS A 91 -11.19 -5.77 -2.83
CA LYS A 91 -12.64 -5.70 -2.63
C LYS A 91 -13.05 -5.97 -1.19
N THR A 92 -12.35 -6.87 -0.50
CA THR A 92 -12.58 -7.14 0.92
C THR A 92 -12.29 -5.91 1.76
N VAL A 93 -11.15 -5.25 1.54
CA VAL A 93 -10.81 -4.02 2.26
C VAL A 93 -11.79 -2.89 1.94
N ILE A 94 -12.12 -2.68 0.67
CA ILE A 94 -13.08 -1.65 0.24
C ILE A 94 -14.45 -1.84 0.92
N LYS A 95 -14.90 -3.08 1.07
CA LYS A 95 -16.19 -3.40 1.68
C LYS A 95 -16.17 -3.25 3.20
N TYR A 96 -15.14 -3.74 3.88
CA TYR A 96 -15.16 -3.92 5.32
C TYR A 96 -14.44 -2.82 6.11
N ALA A 97 -13.50 -2.06 5.53
CA ALA A 97 -12.84 -0.97 6.23
C ALA A 97 -13.83 0.11 6.70
N PRO A 98 -14.77 0.61 5.86
CA PRO A 98 -15.77 1.58 6.33
C PRO A 98 -16.65 1.03 7.46
N ALA A 99 -16.99 -0.28 7.43
CA ALA A 99 -17.79 -0.92 8.47
C ALA A 99 -17.03 -0.99 9.80
N ALA A 100 -15.76 -1.41 9.78
CA ALA A 100 -14.92 -1.48 10.98
C ALA A 100 -14.61 -0.09 11.56
N ILE A 101 -14.50 0.96 10.73
CA ILE A 101 -14.33 2.34 11.18
C ILE A 101 -15.59 2.87 11.84
N LYS A 102 -16.77 2.59 11.24
CA LYS A 102 -18.07 3.01 11.78
C LYS A 102 -18.44 2.29 13.07
N ASN A 103 -18.17 0.99 13.14
CA ASN A 103 -18.40 0.15 14.31
C ASN A 103 -17.13 -0.63 14.68
N PRO A 104 -16.29 -0.14 15.59
CA PRO A 104 -15.03 -0.79 15.96
C PRO A 104 -15.17 -2.21 16.50
N ARG A 105 -16.38 -2.58 16.99
CA ARG A 105 -16.69 -3.90 17.51
C ARG A 105 -17.43 -4.82 16.51
N ASP A 106 -17.48 -4.45 15.23
CA ASP A 106 -17.99 -5.31 14.19
C ASP A 106 -17.01 -6.48 13.98
N TYR A 107 -17.30 -7.62 14.57
CA TYR A 107 -16.44 -8.80 14.54
C TYR A 107 -16.15 -9.25 13.10
N GLU A 108 -17.20 -9.31 12.25
CA GLU A 108 -17.04 -9.73 10.86
C GLU A 108 -16.12 -8.79 10.09
N ALA A 109 -16.34 -7.47 10.21
CA ALA A 109 -15.49 -6.50 9.54
C ALA A 109 -14.03 -6.58 10.00
N ARG A 110 -13.79 -6.75 11.30
CA ARG A 110 -12.44 -6.92 11.86
C ARG A 110 -11.80 -8.24 11.40
N ALA A 111 -12.55 -9.33 11.38
CA ALA A 111 -12.07 -10.64 10.92
C ALA A 111 -11.66 -10.59 9.43
N GLN A 112 -12.47 -9.96 8.59
CA GLN A 112 -12.18 -9.83 7.17
C GLN A 112 -10.95 -8.96 6.90
N LEU A 113 -10.77 -7.85 7.61
CA LEU A 113 -9.57 -7.02 7.52
C LEU A 113 -8.33 -7.75 8.03
N MET A 114 -8.45 -8.50 9.12
CA MET A 114 -7.36 -9.31 9.67
C MET A 114 -6.88 -10.36 8.66
N TRP A 115 -7.80 -11.06 8.03
CA TRP A 115 -7.47 -12.04 7.00
C TRP A 115 -6.89 -11.38 5.74
N ALA A 116 -7.43 -10.24 5.31
CA ALA A 116 -6.88 -9.46 4.20
C ALA A 116 -5.45 -8.98 4.47
N SER A 117 -5.15 -8.55 5.72
CA SER A 117 -3.80 -8.17 6.16
C SER A 117 -2.82 -9.33 6.02
N SER A 118 -3.15 -10.50 6.56
CA SER A 118 -2.30 -11.69 6.50
C SER A 118 -1.98 -12.14 5.07
N LEU A 119 -2.93 -11.99 4.14
CA LEU A 119 -2.73 -12.35 2.73
C LEU A 119 -2.01 -11.25 1.95
N GLY A 120 -2.12 -9.99 2.38
CA GLY A 120 -1.63 -8.82 1.64
C GLY A 120 -0.13 -8.82 1.42
N CYS A 121 0.66 -9.34 2.36
CA CYS A 121 2.12 -9.24 2.31
C CYS A 121 2.88 -10.58 2.46
N ASN A 122 2.18 -11.73 2.47
CA ASN A 122 2.81 -13.04 2.67
C ASN A 122 3.42 -13.68 1.40
N GLY A 123 3.45 -12.95 0.30
CA GLY A 123 4.02 -13.40 -0.98
C GLY A 123 3.10 -14.25 -1.85
N ILE A 124 1.93 -14.71 -1.36
CA ILE A 124 1.03 -15.55 -2.16
C ILE A 124 0.46 -14.81 -3.38
N LEU A 125 0.23 -13.50 -3.25
CA LEU A 125 -0.36 -12.67 -4.30
C LEU A 125 0.62 -12.39 -5.45
N SER A 126 1.92 -12.57 -5.22
CA SER A 126 2.97 -12.38 -6.24
C SER A 126 3.33 -13.67 -6.99
N LEU A 127 2.78 -14.84 -6.59
CA LEU A 127 3.15 -16.10 -7.20
C LEU A 127 2.75 -16.14 -8.68
N GLY A 128 3.74 -16.45 -9.53
CA GLY A 128 3.57 -16.48 -10.98
C GLY A 128 3.57 -15.11 -11.66
N SER A 129 3.96 -14.07 -10.93
CA SER A 129 4.12 -12.71 -11.44
C SER A 129 5.55 -12.21 -11.29
N ALA A 130 5.93 -11.18 -12.02
CA ALA A 130 7.22 -10.52 -11.85
C ALA A 130 7.25 -9.70 -10.55
N ALA A 131 8.44 -9.32 -10.07
CA ALA A 131 8.58 -8.41 -8.95
C ALA A 131 8.07 -7.00 -9.31
N SER A 132 7.35 -6.36 -8.39
CA SER A 132 6.77 -5.03 -8.59
C SER A 132 7.76 -3.88 -8.33
N GLY A 133 8.73 -4.09 -7.44
CA GLY A 133 9.71 -3.08 -7.01
C GLY A 133 9.24 -2.17 -5.88
N TRP A 134 8.01 -2.30 -5.37
CA TRP A 134 7.47 -1.59 -4.20
C TRP A 134 7.65 -0.05 -4.22
N PRO A 135 7.26 0.66 -5.32
CA PRO A 135 7.56 2.08 -5.49
C PRO A 135 6.87 3.00 -4.48
N CYS A 136 5.62 2.70 -4.10
CA CYS A 136 4.91 3.52 -3.12
C CYS A 136 5.51 3.37 -1.72
N HIS A 137 5.90 2.15 -1.34
CA HIS A 137 6.59 1.90 -0.08
C HIS A 137 7.97 2.58 -0.05
N GLY A 138 8.76 2.49 -1.13
CA GLY A 138 10.05 3.16 -1.20
C GLY A 138 9.93 4.68 -1.06
N ILE A 139 8.92 5.29 -1.68
CA ILE A 139 8.66 6.74 -1.53
C ILE A 139 8.19 7.07 -0.11
N GLU A 140 7.31 6.25 0.47
CA GLU A 140 6.75 6.47 1.79
C GLU A 140 7.79 6.30 2.90
N HIS A 141 8.73 5.37 2.75
CA HIS A 141 9.81 5.17 3.73
C HIS A 141 10.62 6.45 3.96
N ALA A 142 10.88 7.23 2.92
CA ALA A 142 11.54 8.52 3.09
C ALA A 142 10.64 9.53 3.80
N LEU A 143 9.33 9.57 3.50
CA LEU A 143 8.37 10.43 4.21
C LEU A 143 8.32 10.10 5.70
N SER A 144 8.15 8.84 6.06
CA SER A 144 8.16 8.39 7.46
C SER A 144 9.52 8.58 8.12
N GLY A 145 10.62 8.34 7.41
CA GLY A 145 11.97 8.52 7.93
C GLY A 145 12.28 9.97 8.30
N HIS A 146 11.78 10.93 7.52
CA HIS A 146 12.01 12.35 7.74
C HIS A 146 10.99 13.03 8.68
N TYR A 147 9.73 12.56 8.69
CA TYR A 147 8.62 13.29 9.34
C TYR A 147 7.81 12.44 10.33
N ASP A 148 8.15 11.17 10.50
CA ASP A 148 7.46 10.23 11.41
C ASP A 148 5.93 10.21 11.22
N ILE A 149 5.47 10.30 9.96
CA ILE A 149 4.05 10.19 9.65
C ILE A 149 3.57 8.74 9.75
N THR A 150 2.27 8.57 9.98
CA THR A 150 1.66 7.24 9.99
C THR A 150 1.81 6.57 8.61
N HIS A 151 2.46 5.41 8.54
CA HIS A 151 2.85 4.71 7.33
C HIS A 151 1.73 4.57 6.30
N GLY A 152 0.59 3.97 6.69
CA GLY A 152 -0.55 3.82 5.78
C GLY A 152 -1.17 5.13 5.29
N VAL A 153 -1.00 6.23 6.03
CA VAL A 153 -1.41 7.57 5.58
C VAL A 153 -0.48 8.07 4.48
N GLY A 154 0.84 7.94 4.67
CA GLY A 154 1.82 8.27 3.65
C GLY A 154 1.59 7.49 2.36
N LEU A 155 1.35 6.18 2.47
CA LEU A 155 1.00 5.33 1.33
C LEU A 155 -0.26 5.81 0.61
N ALA A 156 -1.34 6.14 1.34
CA ALA A 156 -2.58 6.62 0.74
C ALA A 156 -2.41 7.94 -0.01
N ILE A 157 -1.54 8.82 0.47
CA ILE A 157 -1.20 10.08 -0.19
C ILE A 157 -0.41 9.80 -1.48
N VAL A 158 0.58 8.94 -1.43
CA VAL A 158 1.51 8.66 -2.55
C VAL A 158 0.82 7.88 -3.67
N THR A 159 0.10 6.83 -3.35
CA THR A 159 -0.37 5.83 -4.33
C THR A 159 -1.17 6.39 -5.49
N PRO A 160 -2.22 7.21 -5.31
CA PRO A 160 -2.96 7.75 -6.46
C PRO A 160 -2.12 8.69 -7.34
N ARG A 161 -1.13 9.38 -6.77
CA ARG A 161 -0.21 10.26 -7.52
C ARG A 161 0.79 9.44 -8.31
N TRP A 162 1.36 8.40 -7.70
CA TRP A 162 2.19 7.42 -8.40
C TRP A 162 1.41 6.76 -9.54
N MET A 163 0.20 6.25 -9.30
CA MET A 163 -0.64 5.67 -10.34
C MET A 163 -0.86 6.63 -11.50
N LYS A 164 -1.17 7.90 -11.22
CA LYS A 164 -1.37 8.93 -12.23
C LYS A 164 -0.09 9.22 -13.03
N HIS A 165 1.06 9.23 -12.36
CA HIS A 165 2.37 9.48 -12.98
C HIS A 165 2.76 8.37 -13.96
N ILE A 166 2.56 7.10 -13.57
CA ILE A 166 2.95 5.95 -14.40
C ILE A 166 1.93 5.57 -15.47
N LEU A 167 0.74 6.18 -15.49
CA LEU A 167 -0.29 5.89 -16.48
C LEU A 167 0.14 6.36 -17.88
N SER A 168 0.42 5.40 -18.74
CA SER A 168 0.94 5.60 -20.10
C SER A 168 0.39 4.52 -21.03
N GLU A 169 0.62 4.62 -22.33
CA GLU A 169 0.25 3.57 -23.29
C GLU A 169 0.84 2.19 -22.93
N LYS A 170 2.03 2.16 -22.32
CA LYS A 170 2.69 0.91 -21.92
C LYS A 170 2.06 0.23 -20.71
N THR A 171 1.45 1.01 -19.85
CA THR A 171 0.86 0.55 -18.58
C THR A 171 -0.66 0.48 -18.61
N LEU A 172 -1.30 1.05 -19.65
CA LEU A 172 -2.75 1.21 -19.76
C LEU A 172 -3.53 -0.08 -19.51
N GLU A 173 -3.10 -1.20 -20.08
CA GLU A 173 -3.77 -2.48 -19.92
C GLU A 173 -3.89 -2.92 -18.45
N ARG A 174 -2.84 -2.68 -17.64
CA ARG A 174 -2.86 -3.00 -16.21
C ARG A 174 -3.86 -2.14 -15.44
N PHE A 175 -3.95 -0.85 -15.77
CA PHE A 175 -4.94 0.05 -15.17
C PHE A 175 -6.37 -0.32 -15.56
N VAL A 176 -6.59 -0.70 -16.82
CA VAL A 176 -7.90 -1.19 -17.27
C VAL A 176 -8.29 -2.46 -16.53
N SER A 177 -7.39 -3.41 -16.41
CA SER A 177 -7.59 -4.64 -15.65
C SER A 177 -7.89 -4.34 -14.18
N PHE A 178 -7.16 -3.42 -13.56
CA PHE A 178 -7.39 -2.96 -12.20
C PHE A 178 -8.79 -2.36 -12.03
N GLY A 179 -9.18 -1.45 -12.91
CA GLY A 179 -10.50 -0.81 -12.89
C GLY A 179 -11.64 -1.82 -12.99
N ARG A 180 -11.54 -2.75 -13.95
CA ARG A 180 -12.54 -3.80 -14.16
C ARG A 180 -12.62 -4.77 -12.98
N LEU A 181 -11.47 -5.30 -12.53
CA LEU A 181 -11.44 -6.35 -11.50
C LEU A 181 -11.76 -5.82 -10.10
N VAL A 182 -11.26 -4.65 -9.74
CA VAL A 182 -11.36 -4.12 -8.37
C VAL A 182 -12.63 -3.30 -8.17
N PHE A 183 -12.91 -2.38 -9.08
CA PHE A 183 -14.01 -1.42 -8.94
C PHE A 183 -15.23 -1.71 -9.83
N GLY A 184 -15.12 -2.66 -10.77
CA GLY A 184 -16.18 -2.93 -11.75
C GLY A 184 -16.37 -1.81 -12.76
N ILE A 185 -15.35 -0.97 -12.95
CA ILE A 185 -15.35 0.14 -13.91
C ILE A 185 -14.98 -0.39 -15.28
N ASP A 186 -15.87 -0.21 -16.28
CA ASP A 186 -15.67 -0.67 -17.65
C ASP A 186 -16.27 0.35 -18.62
N GLU A 187 -15.48 1.35 -19.00
CA GLU A 187 -15.86 2.37 -19.98
C GLU A 187 -15.56 1.88 -21.39
N ARG A 188 -16.18 2.53 -22.41
CA ARG A 188 -15.87 2.25 -23.82
C ARG A 188 -14.45 2.67 -24.20
N ASP A 189 -13.89 3.62 -23.49
CA ASP A 189 -12.55 4.16 -23.64
C ASP A 189 -11.69 3.62 -22.49
N ASP A 190 -10.71 2.81 -22.82
CA ASP A 190 -9.78 2.19 -21.87
C ASP A 190 -9.05 3.24 -21.04
N ARG A 191 -8.70 4.38 -21.62
CA ARG A 191 -8.06 5.49 -20.88
C ARG A 191 -8.96 6.01 -19.77
N LYS A 192 -10.27 6.18 -20.07
CA LYS A 192 -11.26 6.60 -19.08
C LYS A 192 -11.47 5.55 -17.98
N THR A 193 -11.43 4.26 -18.34
CA THR A 193 -11.46 3.18 -17.33
C THR A 193 -10.27 3.32 -16.37
N ALA A 194 -9.09 3.53 -16.90
CA ALA A 194 -7.86 3.69 -16.12
C ALA A 194 -7.91 4.93 -15.20
N GLU A 195 -8.29 6.08 -15.74
CA GLU A 195 -8.39 7.33 -14.97
C GLU A 195 -9.43 7.23 -13.85
N LYS A 196 -10.62 6.68 -14.13
CA LYS A 196 -11.65 6.43 -13.10
C LYS A 196 -11.20 5.44 -12.02
N ALA A 197 -10.38 4.46 -12.36
CA ALA A 197 -9.83 3.54 -11.37
C ALA A 197 -8.86 4.23 -10.40
N ILE A 198 -8.05 5.17 -10.90
CA ILE A 198 -7.19 6.02 -10.07
C ILE A 198 -8.03 6.92 -9.16
N ASP A 199 -9.03 7.59 -9.73
CA ASP A 199 -9.94 8.45 -8.97
C ASP A 199 -10.69 7.66 -7.89
N ALA A 200 -11.18 6.45 -8.21
CA ALA A 200 -11.85 5.58 -7.24
C ALA A 200 -10.92 5.15 -6.09
N THR A 201 -9.63 4.95 -6.36
CA THR A 201 -8.63 4.65 -5.32
C THR A 201 -8.43 5.86 -4.40
N TYR A 202 -8.29 7.05 -4.95
CA TYR A 202 -8.19 8.30 -4.20
C TYR A 202 -9.44 8.54 -3.34
N ASP A 203 -10.62 8.43 -3.96
CA ASP A 203 -11.91 8.67 -3.31
C ASP A 203 -12.17 7.68 -2.17
N PHE A 204 -11.74 6.43 -2.33
CA PHE A 204 -11.84 5.43 -1.27
C PHE A 204 -11.01 5.85 -0.05
N PHE A 205 -9.72 6.17 -0.20
CA PHE A 205 -8.88 6.60 0.91
C PHE A 205 -9.43 7.86 1.60
N LYS A 206 -9.89 8.83 0.83
CA LYS A 206 -10.55 10.03 1.35
C LYS A 206 -11.83 9.70 2.11
N SER A 207 -12.64 8.76 1.61
CA SER A 207 -13.93 8.39 2.22
C SER A 207 -13.78 7.72 3.59
N ILE A 208 -12.65 7.08 3.85
CA ILE A 208 -12.33 6.46 5.15
C ILE A 208 -11.59 7.42 6.11
N GLY A 209 -11.49 8.71 5.74
CA GLY A 209 -10.99 9.78 6.61
C GLY A 209 -9.48 9.97 6.61
N ILE A 210 -8.77 9.48 5.60
CA ILE A 210 -7.32 9.71 5.47
C ILE A 210 -7.06 11.10 4.88
N PRO A 211 -6.13 11.89 5.44
CA PRO A 211 -5.59 13.09 4.81
C PRO A 211 -4.99 12.74 3.45
N MET A 212 -5.30 13.52 2.41
CA MET A 212 -4.93 13.17 1.04
C MET A 212 -3.83 14.06 0.46
N THR A 213 -3.22 14.94 1.25
CA THR A 213 -2.08 15.76 0.85
C THR A 213 -1.01 15.80 1.95
N LEU A 214 0.24 16.05 1.54
CA LEU A 214 1.36 16.23 2.48
C LEU A 214 1.15 17.46 3.35
N GLY A 215 0.53 18.53 2.81
CA GLY A 215 0.18 19.72 3.57
C GLY A 215 -0.78 19.44 4.75
N GLU A 216 -1.76 18.54 4.57
CA GLU A 216 -2.69 18.14 5.63
C GLU A 216 -2.01 17.39 6.79
N VAL A 217 -0.84 16.80 6.55
CA VAL A 217 -0.01 16.13 7.58
C VAL A 217 1.20 16.96 8.00
N GLY A 218 1.23 18.25 7.63
CA GLY A 218 2.25 19.21 8.08
C GLY A 218 3.59 19.13 7.33
N ILE A 219 3.64 18.51 6.16
CA ILE A 219 4.85 18.39 5.34
C ILE A 219 4.79 19.43 4.21
N ASP A 220 5.86 20.23 4.11
CA ASP A 220 6.06 21.26 3.08
C ASP A 220 7.05 20.80 1.99
N GLU A 221 7.28 21.66 0.98
CA GLU A 221 8.13 21.34 -0.18
C GLU A 221 9.64 21.33 0.10
N LYS A 222 10.08 21.81 1.28
CA LYS A 222 11.51 22.14 1.53
C LYS A 222 12.47 20.98 1.37
N ARG A 223 12.03 19.76 1.70
CA ARG A 223 12.88 18.55 1.65
C ARG A 223 12.55 17.61 0.49
N ILE A 224 11.65 17.99 -0.40
CA ILE A 224 11.24 17.10 -1.51
C ILE A 224 12.44 16.67 -2.37
N GLY A 225 13.32 17.61 -2.75
CA GLY A 225 14.51 17.26 -3.52
C GLY A 225 15.50 16.35 -2.76
N GLU A 226 15.70 16.58 -1.46
CA GLU A 226 16.52 15.74 -0.59
C GLU A 226 15.96 14.30 -0.53
N MET A 227 14.65 14.17 -0.30
CA MET A 227 13.97 12.87 -0.26
C MET A 227 14.02 12.17 -1.62
N ALA A 228 13.78 12.88 -2.73
CA ALA A 228 13.82 12.29 -4.07
C ALA A 228 15.20 11.72 -4.40
N ALA A 229 16.27 12.45 -4.09
CA ALA A 229 17.64 11.99 -4.27
C ALA A 229 17.96 10.77 -3.38
N HIS A 230 17.51 10.78 -2.12
CA HIS A 230 17.68 9.66 -1.20
C HIS A 230 16.99 8.40 -1.71
N ILE A 231 15.72 8.50 -2.12
CA ILE A 231 14.92 7.39 -2.66
C ILE A 231 15.56 6.81 -3.93
N ALA A 232 15.94 7.67 -4.87
CA ALA A 232 16.55 7.24 -6.15
C ALA A 232 17.84 6.43 -5.94
N ASN A 233 18.61 6.74 -4.90
CA ASN A 233 19.87 6.07 -4.62
C ASN A 233 19.72 4.78 -3.79
N ASN A 234 18.65 4.62 -3.03
CA ASN A 234 18.57 3.56 -2.02
C ASN A 234 17.45 2.54 -2.28
N GLU A 235 16.34 2.92 -2.94
CA GLU A 235 15.14 2.06 -3.04
C GLU A 235 15.09 1.21 -4.32
N GLY A 236 16.00 1.41 -5.27
CA GLY A 236 16.08 0.60 -6.50
C GLY A 236 14.87 0.72 -7.42
N LEU A 237 14.18 1.87 -7.40
CA LEU A 237 12.94 2.11 -8.17
C LEU A 237 13.16 2.20 -9.68
N ASP A 238 14.41 2.25 -10.14
CA ASP A 238 14.81 2.08 -11.54
C ASP A 238 14.49 0.69 -12.10
N LYS A 239 14.21 -0.29 -11.22
CA LYS A 239 13.83 -1.68 -11.55
C LYS A 239 12.36 -2.01 -11.30
N ALA A 240 11.57 -1.02 -10.88
CA ALA A 240 10.13 -1.19 -10.68
C ALA A 240 9.40 -1.48 -11.98
N TYR A 241 8.14 -1.94 -11.90
CA TYR A 241 7.26 -2.18 -13.05
C TYR A 241 7.22 -1.02 -14.04
N ALA A 242 7.10 0.19 -13.54
CA ALA A 242 7.34 1.43 -14.28
C ALA A 242 8.54 2.12 -13.62
N PRO A 243 9.75 2.03 -14.22
CA PRO A 243 10.96 2.59 -13.63
C PRO A 243 10.82 4.08 -13.34
N LEU A 244 11.31 4.50 -12.17
CA LEU A 244 11.26 5.89 -11.72
C LEU A 244 12.70 6.44 -11.60
N SER A 245 12.94 7.59 -12.22
CA SER A 245 14.13 8.40 -11.99
C SER A 245 13.96 9.32 -10.77
N GLU A 246 15.04 9.94 -10.29
CA GLU A 246 14.97 10.96 -9.24
C GLU A 246 13.97 12.07 -9.58
N LYS A 247 13.93 12.49 -10.85
CA LYS A 247 12.99 13.51 -11.32
C LYS A 247 11.54 13.05 -11.23
N ASP A 248 11.24 11.80 -11.61
CA ASP A 248 9.91 11.23 -11.51
C ASP A 248 9.43 11.17 -10.05
N ILE A 249 10.32 10.77 -9.14
CA ILE A 249 10.06 10.73 -7.71
C ILE A 249 9.76 12.13 -7.17
N GLU A 250 10.56 13.13 -7.57
CA GLU A 250 10.34 14.53 -7.18
C GLU A 250 8.99 15.05 -7.68
N GLU A 251 8.60 14.73 -8.93
CA GLU A 251 7.31 15.09 -9.51
C GLU A 251 6.14 14.44 -8.76
N ILE A 252 6.27 13.16 -8.39
CA ILE A 252 5.26 12.46 -7.58
C ILE A 252 5.12 13.12 -6.22
N LEU A 253 6.22 13.39 -5.51
CA LEU A 253 6.20 14.04 -4.19
C LEU A 253 5.60 15.46 -4.26
N LYS A 254 5.91 16.24 -5.30
CA LYS A 254 5.29 17.56 -5.53
C LYS A 254 3.79 17.45 -5.78
N ALA A 255 3.36 16.43 -6.50
CA ALA A 255 1.93 16.20 -6.72
C ALA A 255 1.18 15.77 -5.45
N CYS A 256 1.89 15.38 -4.40
CA CYS A 256 1.32 15.06 -3.09
C CYS A 256 1.09 16.29 -2.18
N LEU A 257 1.64 17.48 -2.51
CA LEU A 257 1.43 18.72 -1.77
C LEU A 257 0.00 19.23 -1.96
#